data_30e2853509dc4c479ec3188501cdf12c
#
_entry.id   30e2853509dc4c479ec3188501cdf12c
#
_cell.length_a   1.000
_cell.length_b   1.000
_cell.length_c   1.000
_cell.angle_alpha   90.00
_cell.angle_beta   90.00
_cell.angle_gamma   90.00
#
_symmetry.space_group_name_H-M   'P 1'
#
loop_
_entity.id
_entity.type
_entity.pdbx_description
1 polymer ?
#
loop_
_entity_poly.entity_id
_entity_poly.type
_entity_poly.pdbx_seq_one_letter_code
_entity_poly.pdbx_strand_id
1 'polypeptide(L)'
;MVRDVVKMKDIQFEKGLFENWMTGKIMDELLCSYKGLPKGVNYMVIGDPGVGKTTIILDMLSDLSMYNSAKVLFVSAEMNEIDLAIYVQRFPKFQNLDILFVEGEFEQEPHSCKTLERLSAILDQGWDVVAIDSFYELQGIIKEEENITLKKAESLLLSLMKQ
;
A
#
# COMPACT_ATOMS: atom_id res chain seq x y z
N MET A 1 -9.13 33.12 -19.91
CA MET A 1 -9.12 33.55 -18.49
C MET A 1 -9.02 32.29 -17.64
N VAL A 2 -7.86 31.99 -17.10
CA VAL A 2 -7.67 30.82 -16.22
C VAL A 2 -8.35 31.17 -14.89
N ARG A 3 -9.36 30.38 -14.50
CA ARG A 3 -10.00 30.53 -13.20
C ARG A 3 -9.22 29.71 -12.19
N ASP A 4 -8.22 30.31 -11.57
CA ASP A 4 -7.42 29.67 -10.51
C ASP A 4 -8.17 29.57 -9.17
N VAL A 5 -9.35 30.19 -9.08
CA VAL A 5 -10.19 30.18 -7.88
C VAL A 5 -11.60 29.80 -8.25
N VAL A 6 -12.12 28.75 -7.59
CA VAL A 6 -13.50 28.25 -7.72
C VAL A 6 -14.21 28.32 -6.36
N LYS A 7 -15.51 28.48 -6.35
CA LYS A 7 -16.28 28.36 -5.11
C LYS A 7 -16.48 26.90 -4.75
N MET A 8 -16.41 26.55 -3.49
CA MET A 8 -16.64 25.19 -2.99
C MET A 8 -17.92 24.54 -3.52
N LYS A 9 -19.02 25.31 -3.61
CA LYS A 9 -20.30 24.85 -4.13
C LYS A 9 -20.29 24.47 -5.62
N ASP A 10 -19.30 24.97 -6.38
CA ASP A 10 -19.20 24.76 -7.83
C ASP A 10 -18.25 23.57 -8.15
N ILE A 11 -17.68 22.92 -7.11
CA ILE A 11 -16.87 21.72 -7.26
C ILE A 11 -17.81 20.54 -7.52
N GLN A 12 -17.62 19.89 -8.68
CA GLN A 12 -18.34 18.65 -9.01
C GLN A 12 -17.50 17.46 -8.60
N PHE A 13 -18.11 16.51 -7.91
CA PHE A 13 -17.48 15.26 -7.48
C PHE A 13 -18.04 14.10 -8.29
N GLU A 14 -17.19 13.16 -8.63
CA GLU A 14 -17.62 11.88 -9.20
C GLU A 14 -18.40 11.08 -8.15
N LYS A 15 -19.45 10.35 -8.59
CA LYS A 15 -20.32 9.59 -7.67
C LYS A 15 -19.57 8.58 -6.81
N GLY A 16 -18.49 7.99 -7.32
CA GLY A 16 -17.68 7.00 -6.60
C GLY A 16 -16.71 7.57 -5.55
N LEU A 17 -16.53 8.90 -5.51
CA LEU A 17 -15.53 9.53 -4.61
C LEU A 17 -15.80 9.28 -3.11
N PHE A 18 -17.06 9.03 -2.75
CA PHE A 18 -17.47 8.79 -1.35
C PHE A 18 -17.78 7.32 -1.06
N GLU A 19 -17.47 6.42 -1.99
CA GLU A 19 -17.55 4.99 -1.74
C GLU A 19 -16.33 4.54 -0.96
N ASN A 20 -16.56 3.83 0.15
CA ASN A 20 -15.52 3.36 1.04
C ASN A 20 -15.41 1.83 0.99
N TRP A 21 -14.19 1.34 1.13
CA TRP A 21 -13.92 -0.07 1.39
C TRP A 21 -14.23 -0.39 2.86
N MET A 22 -14.98 -1.47 3.12
CA MET A 22 -15.36 -1.85 4.46
C MET A 22 -14.54 -3.06 4.93
N THR A 23 -13.98 -3.00 6.14
CA THR A 23 -13.34 -4.14 6.78
C THR A 23 -14.34 -5.01 7.55
N GLY A 24 -15.53 -4.49 7.82
CA GLY A 24 -16.52 -5.14 8.68
C GLY A 24 -16.16 -5.10 10.17
N LYS A 25 -15.20 -4.29 10.56
CA LYS A 25 -14.68 -4.17 11.93
C LYS A 25 -14.76 -2.74 12.47
N ILE A 26 -14.44 -2.60 13.75
CA ILE A 26 -14.39 -1.29 14.43
C ILE A 26 -13.42 -0.31 13.75
N MET A 27 -12.45 -0.82 13.01
CA MET A 27 -11.51 -0.03 12.21
C MET A 27 -12.23 0.88 11.21
N ASP A 28 -13.38 0.46 10.69
CA ASP A 28 -14.19 1.26 9.77
C ASP A 28 -14.67 2.58 10.38
N GLU A 29 -14.92 2.59 11.70
CA GLU A 29 -15.33 3.79 12.43
C GLU A 29 -14.14 4.69 12.76
N LEU A 30 -12.94 4.13 12.85
CA LEU A 30 -11.71 4.84 13.17
C LEU A 30 -11.12 5.54 11.94
N LEU A 31 -11.22 4.92 10.75
CA LEU A 31 -10.60 5.41 9.52
C LEU A 31 -11.36 6.57 8.89
N CYS A 32 -12.68 6.60 9.00
CA CYS A 32 -13.49 7.65 8.40
C CYS A 32 -14.82 7.83 9.14
N SER A 33 -15.28 9.09 9.28
CA SER A 33 -16.59 9.40 9.87
C SER A 33 -17.77 8.81 9.07
N TYR A 34 -17.57 8.52 7.80
CA TYR A 34 -18.54 7.81 6.93
C TYR A 34 -18.36 6.30 6.90
N LYS A 35 -17.50 5.76 7.79
CA LYS A 35 -17.08 4.37 7.93
C LYS A 35 -16.24 3.86 6.74
N GLY A 36 -15.31 2.97 7.08
CA GLY A 36 -14.45 2.30 6.11
C GLY A 36 -13.28 3.11 5.61
N LEU A 37 -12.57 2.54 4.64
CA LEU A 37 -11.38 3.11 4.00
C LEU A 37 -11.80 3.85 2.73
N PRO A 38 -11.74 5.19 2.68
CA PRO A 38 -12.01 5.96 1.46
C PRO A 38 -11.12 5.55 0.29
N LYS A 39 -11.72 5.45 -0.89
CA LYS A 39 -11.00 5.15 -2.14
C LYS A 39 -10.17 6.36 -2.58
N GLY A 40 -9.02 6.08 -3.22
CA GLY A 40 -8.14 7.13 -3.76
C GLY A 40 -7.46 8.00 -2.71
N VAL A 41 -7.33 7.51 -1.46
CA VAL A 41 -6.67 8.21 -0.35
C VAL A 41 -5.46 7.41 0.12
N ASN A 42 -4.36 8.10 0.40
CA ASN A 42 -3.17 7.51 1.00
C ASN A 42 -3.23 7.62 2.52
N TYR A 43 -3.02 6.51 3.20
CA TYR A 43 -2.91 6.42 4.65
C TYR A 43 -1.48 6.10 5.06
N MET A 44 -1.03 6.67 6.15
CA MET A 44 0.25 6.34 6.76
C MET A 44 0.01 5.82 8.19
N VAL A 45 0.44 4.59 8.45
CA VAL A 45 0.41 3.98 9.78
C VAL A 45 1.77 4.19 10.44
N ILE A 46 1.78 4.94 11.52
CA ILE A 46 2.99 5.31 12.27
C ILE A 46 2.92 4.71 13.67
N GLY A 47 4.05 4.25 14.18
CA GLY A 47 4.17 3.71 15.54
C GLY A 47 5.54 3.07 15.76
N ASP A 48 5.86 2.81 17.02
CA ASP A 48 7.14 2.19 17.41
C ASP A 48 7.30 0.76 16.86
N PRO A 49 8.51 0.23 16.75
CA PRO A 49 8.74 -1.16 16.42
C PRO A 49 7.96 -2.11 17.35
N GLY A 50 7.41 -3.18 16.80
CA GLY A 50 6.72 -4.22 17.57
C GLY A 50 5.29 -3.89 18.05
N VAL A 51 4.75 -2.71 17.78
CA VAL A 51 3.36 -2.33 18.21
C VAL A 51 2.25 -2.98 17.37
N GLY A 52 2.60 -3.75 16.34
CA GLY A 52 1.64 -4.50 15.52
C GLY A 52 1.19 -3.81 14.23
N LYS A 53 1.93 -2.81 13.71
CA LYS A 53 1.59 -2.13 12.44
C LYS A 53 1.34 -3.10 11.30
N THR A 54 2.30 -3.96 11.02
CA THR A 54 2.20 -5.00 9.99
C THR A 54 1.00 -5.90 10.19
N THR A 55 0.76 -6.35 11.43
CA THR A 55 -0.40 -7.20 11.75
C THR A 55 -1.71 -6.52 11.39
N ILE A 56 -1.87 -5.24 11.75
CA ILE A 56 -3.08 -4.46 11.44
C ILE A 56 -3.23 -4.29 9.92
N ILE A 57 -2.15 -3.99 9.21
CA ILE A 57 -2.17 -3.81 7.76
C ILE A 57 -2.59 -5.11 7.06
N LEU A 58 -1.96 -6.24 7.39
CA LEU A 58 -2.31 -7.55 6.82
C LEU A 58 -3.75 -7.95 7.17
N ASP A 59 -4.22 -7.64 8.38
CA ASP A 59 -5.60 -7.88 8.82
C ASP A 59 -6.60 -7.07 7.97
N MET A 60 -6.32 -5.80 7.75
CA MET A 60 -7.13 -4.92 6.90
C MET A 60 -7.18 -5.40 5.45
N LEU A 61 -6.03 -5.68 4.83
CA LEU A 61 -5.96 -6.17 3.45
C LEU A 61 -6.75 -7.47 3.29
N SER A 62 -6.59 -8.41 4.24
CA SER A 62 -7.34 -9.66 4.24
C SER A 62 -8.85 -9.45 4.31
N ASP A 63 -9.30 -8.55 5.19
CA ASP A 63 -10.73 -8.24 5.31
C ASP A 63 -11.27 -7.53 4.06
N LEU A 64 -10.53 -6.59 3.48
CA LEU A 64 -10.92 -5.90 2.25
C LEU A 64 -11.05 -6.88 1.07
N SER A 65 -10.12 -7.82 0.94
CA SER A 65 -10.20 -8.87 -0.07
C SER A 65 -11.42 -9.77 0.16
N MET A 66 -11.67 -10.19 1.41
CA MET A 66 -12.76 -11.11 1.73
C MET A 66 -14.15 -10.48 1.62
N TYR A 67 -14.33 -9.26 2.12
CA TYR A 67 -15.67 -8.65 2.23
C TYR A 67 -16.05 -7.77 1.03
N ASN A 68 -15.06 -7.27 0.28
CA ASN A 68 -15.31 -6.37 -0.84
C ASN A 68 -14.85 -6.96 -2.18
N SER A 69 -14.24 -8.15 -2.18
CA SER A 69 -13.56 -8.72 -3.35
C SER A 69 -12.51 -7.78 -3.94
N ALA A 70 -11.92 -6.93 -3.09
CA ALA A 70 -10.88 -6.00 -3.49
C ALA A 70 -9.61 -6.77 -3.88
N LYS A 71 -8.98 -6.36 -4.98
CA LYS A 71 -7.66 -6.84 -5.38
C LYS A 71 -6.62 -6.10 -4.57
N VAL A 72 -6.00 -6.79 -3.62
CA VAL A 72 -5.08 -6.20 -2.64
C VAL A 72 -3.65 -6.68 -2.86
N LEU A 73 -2.68 -5.80 -2.64
CA LEU A 73 -1.26 -6.12 -2.72
C LEU A 73 -0.55 -5.66 -1.44
N PHE A 74 0.27 -6.54 -0.88
CA PHE A 74 1.22 -6.18 0.19
C PHE A 74 2.63 -6.15 -0.38
N VAL A 75 3.28 -4.99 -0.34
CA VAL A 75 4.68 -4.79 -0.74
C VAL A 75 5.55 -4.88 0.51
N SER A 76 6.32 -5.96 0.63
CA SER A 76 7.24 -6.19 1.74
C SER A 76 8.64 -5.73 1.37
N ALA A 77 9.09 -4.64 2.01
CA ALA A 77 10.44 -4.10 1.87
C ALA A 77 11.30 -4.32 3.14
N GLU A 78 10.72 -4.90 4.19
CA GLU A 78 11.39 -5.13 5.47
C GLU A 78 11.45 -6.61 5.84
N MET A 79 10.43 -7.38 5.47
CA MET A 79 10.31 -8.80 5.85
C MET A 79 10.48 -9.72 4.64
N ASN A 80 11.15 -10.84 4.88
CA ASN A 80 11.29 -11.93 3.90
C ASN A 80 10.15 -12.95 4.00
N GLU A 81 10.21 -13.99 3.15
CA GLU A 81 9.20 -15.05 3.07
C GLU A 81 9.05 -15.83 4.38
N ILE A 82 10.15 -16.03 5.11
CA ILE A 82 10.16 -16.79 6.39
C ILE A 82 9.41 -15.98 7.45
N ASP A 83 9.67 -14.67 7.51
CA ASP A 83 8.99 -13.79 8.46
C ASP A 83 7.48 -13.78 8.21
N LEU A 84 7.05 -13.68 6.95
CA LEU A 84 5.63 -13.70 6.61
C LEU A 84 5.00 -15.08 6.79
N ALA A 85 5.73 -16.17 6.61
CA ALA A 85 5.23 -17.51 6.91
C ALA A 85 4.82 -17.66 8.38
N ILE A 86 5.53 -17.02 9.31
CA ILE A 86 5.17 -16.98 10.74
C ILE A 86 3.83 -16.28 10.94
N TYR A 87 3.57 -15.18 10.21
CA TYR A 87 2.29 -14.49 10.26
C TYR A 87 1.14 -15.38 9.75
N VAL A 88 1.33 -16.12 8.66
CA VAL A 88 0.33 -17.05 8.13
C VAL A 88 0.04 -18.19 9.10
N GLN A 89 1.06 -18.73 9.78
CA GLN A 89 0.85 -19.74 10.83
C GLN A 89 -0.01 -19.22 11.98
N ARG A 90 0.22 -17.98 12.39
CA ARG A 90 -0.53 -17.34 13.49
C ARG A 90 -1.92 -16.87 13.06
N PHE A 91 -2.05 -16.41 11.82
CA PHE A 91 -3.28 -15.86 11.25
C PHE A 91 -3.53 -16.46 9.86
N PRO A 92 -4.14 -17.67 9.77
CA PRO A 92 -4.32 -18.37 8.49
C PRO A 92 -5.08 -17.59 7.41
N LYS A 93 -5.86 -16.59 7.79
CA LYS A 93 -6.58 -15.73 6.83
C LYS A 93 -5.65 -14.91 5.91
N PHE A 94 -4.38 -14.70 6.29
CA PHE A 94 -3.41 -13.96 5.48
C PHE A 94 -2.86 -14.77 4.30
N GLN A 95 -3.08 -16.08 4.27
CA GLN A 95 -2.54 -16.99 3.24
C GLN A 95 -2.96 -16.65 1.80
N ASN A 96 -4.04 -15.89 1.62
CA ASN A 96 -4.58 -15.55 0.31
C ASN A 96 -4.20 -14.12 -0.16
N LEU A 97 -3.33 -13.44 0.57
CA LEU A 97 -2.84 -12.12 0.17
C LEU A 97 -1.78 -12.23 -0.93
N ASP A 98 -1.88 -11.38 -1.94
CA ASP A 98 -0.83 -11.22 -2.92
C ASP A 98 0.31 -10.37 -2.33
N ILE A 99 1.55 -10.86 -2.46
CA ILE A 99 2.73 -10.25 -1.85
C ILE A 99 3.80 -10.00 -2.90
N LEU A 100 4.36 -8.79 -2.90
CA LEU A 100 5.58 -8.45 -3.60
C LEU A 100 6.71 -8.34 -2.57
N PHE A 101 7.68 -9.23 -2.62
CA PHE A 101 8.95 -9.05 -1.90
C PHE A 101 9.85 -8.12 -2.71
N VAL A 102 10.33 -7.05 -2.09
CA VAL A 102 11.26 -6.11 -2.71
C VAL A 102 12.65 -6.71 -2.77
N GLU A 103 13.08 -7.34 -1.67
CA GLU A 103 14.28 -8.15 -1.56
C GLU A 103 13.89 -9.56 -1.14
N GLY A 104 14.34 -10.58 -1.85
CA GLY A 104 14.03 -11.98 -1.56
C GLY A 104 15.29 -12.84 -1.51
N GLU A 105 15.41 -13.69 -0.48
CA GLU A 105 16.51 -14.68 -0.37
C GLU A 105 16.39 -15.83 -1.39
N PHE A 106 15.20 -16.04 -1.94
CA PHE A 106 14.90 -17.15 -2.87
C PHE A 106 14.95 -16.75 -4.35
N GLU A 107 15.39 -15.55 -4.65
CA GLU A 107 15.57 -15.13 -6.02
C GLU A 107 16.78 -15.83 -6.62
N GLN A 108 16.52 -16.81 -7.50
CA GLN A 108 17.55 -17.60 -8.17
C GLN A 108 18.36 -16.80 -9.20
N GLU A 109 17.89 -15.60 -9.57
CA GLU A 109 18.60 -14.68 -10.44
C GLU A 109 18.39 -13.23 -9.95
N PRO A 110 19.44 -12.38 -9.98
CA PRO A 110 19.27 -10.97 -9.70
C PRO A 110 18.27 -10.38 -10.70
N HIS A 111 17.29 -9.63 -10.21
CA HIS A 111 16.32 -8.96 -11.09
C HIS A 111 17.05 -8.14 -12.14
N SER A 112 16.69 -8.34 -13.40
CA SER A 112 17.26 -7.59 -14.53
C SER A 112 16.79 -6.13 -14.55
N CYS A 113 15.79 -5.77 -13.76
CA CYS A 113 15.23 -4.41 -13.66
C CYS A 113 15.28 -3.90 -12.21
N LYS A 114 15.37 -2.58 -12.08
CA LYS A 114 15.40 -1.90 -10.80
C LYS A 114 14.06 -1.98 -10.07
N THR A 115 14.10 -1.88 -8.76
CA THR A 115 12.91 -1.94 -7.88
C THR A 115 11.80 -0.97 -8.30
N LEU A 116 12.15 0.26 -8.69
CA LEU A 116 11.17 1.25 -9.13
C LEU A 116 10.43 0.83 -10.41
N GLU A 117 11.14 0.30 -11.40
CA GLU A 117 10.56 -0.20 -12.66
C GLU A 117 9.68 -1.42 -12.42
N ARG A 118 10.15 -2.36 -11.59
CA ARG A 118 9.41 -3.56 -11.18
C ARG A 118 8.13 -3.19 -10.43
N LEU A 119 8.21 -2.27 -9.47
CA LEU A 119 7.06 -1.80 -8.72
C LEU A 119 6.04 -1.13 -9.64
N SER A 120 6.48 -0.25 -10.55
CA SER A 120 5.59 0.39 -11.54
C SER A 120 4.85 -0.65 -12.38
N ALA A 121 5.55 -1.63 -12.95
CA ALA A 121 4.96 -2.67 -13.77
C ALA A 121 3.94 -3.54 -13.01
N ILE A 122 4.13 -3.73 -11.71
CA ILE A 122 3.20 -4.50 -10.86
C ILE A 122 1.98 -3.64 -10.52
N LEU A 123 2.17 -2.36 -10.20
CA LEU A 123 1.06 -1.43 -9.91
C LEU A 123 0.14 -1.24 -11.12
N ASP A 124 0.70 -1.22 -12.33
CA ASP A 124 -0.05 -1.12 -13.59
C ASP A 124 -1.01 -2.32 -13.86
N GLN A 125 -0.90 -3.41 -13.08
CA GLN A 125 -1.82 -4.54 -13.16
C GLN A 125 -3.20 -4.26 -12.53
N GLY A 126 -3.39 -3.08 -11.97
CA GLY A 126 -4.65 -2.60 -11.40
C GLY A 126 -4.96 -3.25 -10.06
N TRP A 127 -4.56 -2.61 -8.99
CA TRP A 127 -4.84 -2.98 -7.60
C TRP A 127 -5.82 -1.98 -6.99
N ASP A 128 -6.76 -2.49 -6.21
CA ASP A 128 -7.72 -1.64 -5.49
C ASP A 128 -7.10 -1.01 -4.23
N VAL A 129 -6.26 -1.79 -3.53
CA VAL A 129 -5.54 -1.34 -2.34
C VAL A 129 -4.13 -1.90 -2.33
N VAL A 130 -3.16 -1.04 -2.13
CA VAL A 130 -1.74 -1.41 -1.99
C VAL A 130 -1.23 -0.93 -0.64
N ALA A 131 -0.60 -1.82 0.11
CA ALA A 131 0.10 -1.46 1.33
C ALA A 131 1.60 -1.70 1.17
N ILE A 132 2.42 -0.78 1.66
CA ILE A 132 3.89 -0.84 1.63
C ILE A 132 4.40 -0.88 3.06
N ASP A 133 5.14 -1.92 3.41
CA ASP A 133 5.76 -2.10 4.72
C ASP A 133 7.25 -2.51 4.58
N SER A 134 8.19 -1.65 4.88
CA SER A 134 7.94 -0.27 5.26
C SER A 134 8.28 0.69 4.11
N PHE A 135 7.58 1.82 4.06
CA PHE A 135 7.85 2.88 3.09
C PHE A 135 9.29 3.41 3.20
N TYR A 136 9.83 3.47 4.42
CA TYR A 136 11.18 3.95 4.69
C TYR A 136 12.26 3.03 4.06
N GLU A 137 12.13 1.72 4.24
CA GLU A 137 13.08 0.75 3.64
C GLU A 137 12.99 0.78 2.12
N LEU A 138 11.79 0.76 1.55
CA LEU A 138 11.61 0.88 0.10
C LEU A 138 12.23 2.16 -0.47
N GLN A 139 12.08 3.28 0.24
CA GLN A 139 12.69 4.56 -0.12
C GLN A 139 14.23 4.48 -0.10
N GLY A 140 14.79 3.77 0.89
CA GLY A 140 16.22 3.52 1.02
C GLY A 140 16.78 2.71 -0.16
N ILE A 141 16.12 1.62 -0.51
CA ILE A 141 16.49 0.75 -1.63
C ILE A 141 16.51 1.55 -2.95
N ILE A 142 15.43 2.26 -3.24
CA ILE A 142 15.34 3.09 -4.46
C ILE A 142 16.42 4.17 -4.50
N LYS A 143 16.69 4.83 -3.37
CA LYS A 143 17.77 5.81 -3.26
C LYS A 143 19.11 5.23 -3.68
N GLU A 144 19.43 4.02 -3.22
CA GLU A 144 20.71 3.35 -3.50
C GLU A 144 20.79 2.86 -4.94
N GLU A 145 19.77 2.17 -5.44
CA GLU A 145 19.72 1.66 -6.81
C GLU A 145 19.77 2.76 -7.87
N GLU A 146 19.09 3.88 -7.62
CA GLU A 146 19.02 5.02 -8.56
C GLU A 146 20.14 6.05 -8.34
N ASN A 147 20.93 5.91 -7.28
CA ASN A 147 21.95 6.87 -6.87
C ASN A 147 21.39 8.31 -6.76
N ILE A 148 20.29 8.46 -6.06
CA ILE A 148 19.56 9.73 -5.87
C ILE A 148 19.45 10.08 -4.38
N THR A 149 18.89 11.27 -4.09
CA THR A 149 18.61 11.65 -2.69
C THR A 149 17.34 11.00 -2.18
N LEU A 150 17.24 10.80 -0.85
CA LEU A 150 16.01 10.30 -0.19
C LEU A 150 14.77 11.10 -0.62
N LYS A 151 14.86 12.42 -0.64
CA LYS A 151 13.75 13.28 -1.06
C LYS A 151 13.31 13.02 -2.51
N LYS A 152 14.24 12.68 -3.40
CA LYS A 152 13.90 12.34 -4.78
C LYS A 152 13.24 10.96 -4.86
N ALA A 153 13.74 9.97 -4.12
CA ALA A 153 13.14 8.65 -4.01
C ALA A 153 11.71 8.72 -3.47
N GLU A 154 11.49 9.49 -2.40
CA GLU A 154 10.15 9.78 -1.86
C GLU A 154 9.21 10.36 -2.94
N SER A 155 9.68 11.37 -3.66
CA SER A 155 8.88 12.00 -4.72
C SER A 155 8.49 11.03 -5.83
N LEU A 156 9.37 10.11 -6.20
CA LEU A 156 9.10 9.07 -7.20
C LEU A 156 8.05 8.08 -6.69
N LEU A 157 8.21 7.58 -5.46
CA LEU A 157 7.23 6.68 -4.83
C LEU A 157 5.85 7.33 -4.71
N LEU A 158 5.78 8.56 -4.20
CA LEU A 158 4.52 9.29 -4.10
C LEU A 158 3.89 9.57 -5.48
N SER A 159 4.68 9.68 -6.52
CA SER A 159 4.20 9.80 -7.89
C SER A 159 3.55 8.52 -8.41
N LEU A 160 4.13 7.34 -8.08
CA LEU A 160 3.54 6.04 -8.40
C LEU A 160 2.22 5.80 -7.65
N MET A 161 2.13 6.24 -6.39
CA MET A 161 0.92 6.07 -5.58
C MET A 161 -0.25 6.97 -6.00
N LYS A 162 -0.09 7.84 -7.00
CA LYS A 162 -1.14 8.73 -7.52
C LYS A 162 -1.75 8.27 -8.84
N GLN A 163 -1.23 7.19 -9.40
CA GLN A 163 -1.78 6.54 -10.58
C GLN A 163 -2.98 5.68 -10.21
#